data_f805041a7fd2aeffbb922102d69ff735
#
_entry.id   f805041a7fd2aeffbb922102d69ff735
#
_cell.length_a   1.000
_cell.length_b   1.000
_cell.length_c   1.000
_cell.angle_alpha   90.00
_cell.angle_beta   90.00
_cell.angle_gamma   90.00
#
_symmetry.space_group_name_H-M   'P 1'
#
loop_
_entity.id
_entity.type
_entity.pdbx_description
1 polymer ?
#
loop_
_entity_poly.entity_id
_entity_poly.type
_entity_poly.pdbx_seq_one_letter_code
_entity_poly.pdbx_strand_id
1 'polypeptide(L)'
;MKWFVLVLMMAGEAQAPFRLDPGEFRWFPFTVKQVPTEVDCHFEVVKGDASVHMELLPMSEFRRFSRGREHETLAVSEDARSAGFRRMMDTRGQYAVVVINKRGAPPAMVSLEVRTDLNPNADVVAKMLPPERRLVVILISFGIFFITVTWAGFKLIRAIRT
;
A
#
# COMPACT_ATOMS: atom_id res chain seq x y z
N MET A 1 -11.70 -24.97 7.40
CA MET A 1 -11.23 -24.39 6.12
C MET A 1 -11.30 -22.87 6.25
N LYS A 2 -10.17 -22.21 6.52
CA LYS A 2 -10.11 -20.75 6.67
C LYS A 2 -9.89 -20.12 5.29
N TRP A 3 -10.81 -19.27 4.89
CA TRP A 3 -10.79 -18.58 3.60
C TRP A 3 -9.71 -17.50 3.61
N PHE A 4 -8.75 -17.64 2.72
CA PHE A 4 -7.74 -16.61 2.45
C PHE A 4 -8.35 -15.50 1.61
N VAL A 5 -8.48 -14.30 2.19
CA VAL A 5 -8.78 -13.10 1.40
C VAL A 5 -7.44 -12.45 1.05
N LEU A 6 -7.03 -12.60 -0.19
CA LEU A 6 -5.89 -11.87 -0.75
C LEU A 6 -6.36 -10.44 -1.09
N VAL A 7 -6.01 -9.48 -0.27
CA VAL A 7 -6.24 -8.06 -0.56
C VAL A 7 -4.98 -7.47 -1.17
N LEU A 8 -5.07 -7.09 -2.43
CA LEU A 8 -4.00 -6.38 -3.14
C LEU A 8 -4.03 -4.92 -2.65
N MET A 9 -3.08 -4.52 -1.82
CA MET A 9 -2.97 -3.13 -1.36
C MET A 9 -2.38 -2.23 -2.44
N MET A 10 -3.15 -1.26 -2.87
CA MET A 10 -2.67 -0.05 -3.52
C MET A 10 -2.35 1.00 -2.45
N ALA A 11 -1.35 1.83 -2.70
CA ALA A 11 -0.82 2.83 -1.77
C ALA A 11 -1.93 3.74 -1.21
N GLY A 12 -2.07 3.78 0.12
CA GLY A 12 -2.86 4.80 0.81
C GLY A 12 -4.34 4.50 1.07
N GLU A 13 -4.83 3.25 0.92
CA GLU A 13 -6.22 2.93 1.26
C GLU A 13 -6.35 2.55 2.75
N ALA A 14 -7.15 3.33 3.48
CA ALA A 14 -7.65 2.90 4.77
C ALA A 14 -8.52 1.65 4.57
N GLN A 15 -8.18 0.57 5.25
CA GLN A 15 -8.94 -0.67 5.12
C GLN A 15 -10.26 -0.58 5.89
N ALA A 16 -11.30 -1.23 5.34
CA ALA A 16 -12.55 -1.38 6.06
C ALA A 16 -12.29 -2.03 7.44
N PRO A 17 -12.92 -1.51 8.51
CA PRO A 17 -12.75 -2.06 9.84
C PRO A 17 -13.02 -3.58 9.88
N PHE A 18 -12.16 -4.31 10.56
CA PHE A 18 -12.27 -5.77 10.69
C PHE A 18 -12.33 -6.17 12.16
N ARG A 19 -13.00 -7.29 12.40
CA ARG A 19 -13.13 -7.85 13.75
C ARG A 19 -11.93 -8.74 14.08
N LEU A 20 -11.44 -8.63 15.31
CA LEU A 20 -10.46 -9.50 15.94
C LEU A 20 -11.05 -10.09 17.22
N ASP A 21 -11.18 -11.40 17.28
CA ASP A 21 -11.58 -12.11 18.49
C ASP A 21 -10.37 -12.32 19.43
N PRO A 22 -10.59 -12.66 20.70
CA PRO A 22 -9.52 -12.89 21.68
C PRO A 22 -8.48 -13.92 21.19
N GLY A 23 -7.21 -13.57 21.19
CA GLY A 23 -6.11 -14.41 20.71
C GLY A 23 -6.03 -14.57 19.19
N GLU A 24 -6.84 -13.82 18.46
CA GLU A 24 -6.79 -13.79 17.00
C GLU A 24 -5.80 -12.75 16.50
N PHE A 25 -5.25 -13.00 15.30
CA PHE A 25 -4.48 -12.02 14.56
C PHE A 25 -4.96 -11.92 13.13
N ARG A 26 -4.78 -10.74 12.52
CA ARG A 26 -4.90 -10.53 11.08
C ARG A 26 -3.61 -9.98 10.53
N TRP A 27 -3.31 -10.35 9.30
CA TRP A 27 -2.09 -9.93 8.64
C TRP A 27 -2.39 -9.35 7.26
N PHE A 28 -1.57 -8.38 6.88
CA PHE A 28 -1.74 -7.59 5.68
C PHE A 28 -0.40 -7.57 4.93
N PRO A 29 -0.31 -8.31 3.81
CA PRO A 29 0.92 -8.36 3.03
C PRO A 29 1.09 -7.11 2.19
N PHE A 30 2.32 -6.63 2.08
CA PHE A 30 2.68 -5.58 1.14
C PHE A 30 4.08 -5.81 0.57
N THR A 31 4.42 -5.11 -0.51
CA THR A 31 5.70 -5.28 -1.19
C THR A 31 6.42 -3.95 -1.30
N VAL A 32 7.65 -3.90 -0.78
CA VAL A 32 8.57 -2.78 -0.97
C VAL A 32 9.34 -3.00 -2.26
N LYS A 33 9.04 -2.20 -3.30
CA LYS A 33 9.66 -2.29 -4.63
C LYS A 33 10.86 -1.37 -4.78
N GLN A 34 10.89 -0.28 -4.04
CA GLN A 34 11.96 0.73 -4.07
C GLN A 34 12.49 0.96 -2.67
N VAL A 35 13.74 1.31 -2.54
CA VAL A 35 14.40 1.61 -1.27
C VAL A 35 15.31 2.82 -1.45
N PRO A 36 15.45 3.66 -0.43
CA PRO A 36 14.75 3.61 0.85
C PRO A 36 13.27 4.00 0.70
N THR A 37 12.38 3.34 1.48
CA THR A 37 10.94 3.65 1.53
C THR A 37 10.52 3.75 2.98
N GLU A 38 9.78 4.79 3.35
CA GLU A 38 9.17 4.90 4.67
C GLU A 38 7.83 4.15 4.67
N VAL A 39 7.65 3.30 5.67
CA VAL A 39 6.39 2.61 5.95
C VAL A 39 5.83 3.19 7.23
N ASP A 40 4.65 3.80 7.13
CA ASP A 40 3.87 4.36 8.23
C ASP A 40 2.64 3.48 8.43
N CYS A 41 2.54 2.88 9.62
CA CYS A 41 1.45 2.00 9.99
C CYS A 41 0.74 2.57 11.20
N HIS A 42 -0.58 2.68 11.12
CA HIS A 42 -1.42 3.13 12.22
C HIS A 42 -2.66 2.27 12.35
N PHE A 43 -3.03 1.92 13.58
CA PHE A 43 -4.29 1.25 13.85
C PHE A 43 -5.11 2.00 14.88
N GLU A 44 -6.42 1.80 14.82
CA GLU A 44 -7.38 2.33 15.79
C GLU A 44 -8.45 1.27 16.08
N VAL A 45 -8.76 1.05 17.37
CA VAL A 45 -9.90 0.24 17.81
C VAL A 45 -11.14 1.12 17.75
N VAL A 46 -11.93 0.95 16.69
CA VAL A 46 -13.15 1.74 16.44
C VAL A 46 -14.33 1.27 17.26
N LYS A 47 -14.31 0.00 17.75
CA LYS A 47 -15.35 -0.55 18.64
C LYS A 47 -14.78 -1.66 19.52
N GLY A 48 -15.16 -1.65 20.81
CA GLY A 48 -14.68 -2.57 21.85
C GLY A 48 -13.64 -1.89 22.76
N ASP A 49 -13.26 -2.59 23.83
CA ASP A 49 -12.32 -2.08 24.86
C ASP A 49 -11.01 -2.87 24.88
N ALA A 50 -10.71 -3.61 23.81
CA ALA A 50 -9.46 -4.32 23.70
C ALA A 50 -8.29 -3.36 23.44
N SER A 51 -7.13 -3.70 24.02
CA SER A 51 -5.85 -3.19 23.57
C SER A 51 -5.24 -4.19 22.61
N VAL A 52 -4.87 -3.73 21.44
CA VAL A 52 -4.21 -4.53 20.41
C VAL A 52 -2.80 -4.01 20.18
N HIS A 53 -1.95 -4.82 19.60
CA HIS A 53 -0.64 -4.37 19.13
C HIS A 53 -0.42 -4.80 17.68
N MET A 54 0.56 -4.20 17.07
CA MET A 54 0.88 -4.41 15.67
C MET A 54 2.37 -4.67 15.50
N GLU A 55 2.70 -5.63 14.64
CA GLU A 55 4.07 -6.03 14.33
C GLU A 55 4.33 -5.91 12.83
N LEU A 56 5.53 -5.45 12.47
CA LEU A 56 6.03 -5.45 11.10
C LEU A 56 7.07 -6.56 10.94
N LEU A 57 6.82 -7.47 10.02
CA LEU A 57 7.63 -8.66 9.79
C LEU A 57 8.03 -8.81 8.32
N PRO A 58 9.27 -9.26 8.02
CA PRO A 58 9.56 -9.86 6.72
C PRO A 58 8.66 -11.08 6.49
N MET A 59 8.32 -11.38 5.26
CA MET A 59 7.43 -12.52 4.95
C MET A 59 8.03 -13.87 5.40
N SER A 60 9.35 -14.00 5.46
CA SER A 60 10.04 -15.16 6.03
C SER A 60 9.72 -15.34 7.51
N GLU A 61 9.79 -14.27 8.28
CA GLU A 61 9.53 -14.25 9.71
C GLU A 61 8.03 -14.40 10.01
N PHE A 62 7.15 -13.82 9.18
CA PHE A 62 5.73 -14.08 9.29
C PHE A 62 5.38 -15.57 9.16
N ARG A 63 6.07 -16.31 8.29
CA ARG A 63 5.88 -17.78 8.19
C ARG A 63 6.32 -18.52 9.46
N ARG A 64 7.31 -18.02 10.20
CA ARG A 64 7.72 -18.55 11.50
C ARG A 64 6.69 -18.20 12.57
N PHE A 65 6.28 -16.93 12.64
CA PHE A 65 5.22 -16.43 13.51
C PHE A 65 3.94 -17.27 13.39
N SER A 66 3.45 -17.47 12.17
CA SER A 66 2.21 -18.22 11.90
C SER A 66 2.25 -19.69 12.34
N ARG A 67 3.46 -20.25 12.56
CA ARG A 67 3.71 -21.59 13.09
C ARG A 67 4.00 -21.60 14.59
N GLY A 68 3.85 -20.45 15.26
CA GLY A 68 4.17 -20.32 16.69
C GLY A 68 5.65 -20.45 17.03
N ARG A 69 6.56 -20.18 16.08
CA ARG A 69 8.00 -20.22 16.30
C ARG A 69 8.52 -18.82 16.63
N GLU A 70 9.68 -18.78 17.28
CA GLU A 70 10.41 -17.51 17.46
C GLU A 70 10.67 -16.84 16.12
N HIS A 71 10.50 -15.54 16.08
CA HIS A 71 10.60 -14.71 14.90
C HIS A 71 11.18 -13.34 15.25
N GLU A 72 11.78 -12.68 14.28
CA GLU A 72 12.30 -11.33 14.41
C GLU A 72 11.32 -10.31 13.84
N THR A 73 11.11 -9.22 14.58
CA THR A 73 10.26 -8.11 14.19
C THR A 73 11.11 -6.91 13.77
N LEU A 74 10.67 -6.19 12.73
CA LEU A 74 11.30 -4.94 12.31
C LEU A 74 10.80 -3.74 13.12
N ALA A 75 9.53 -3.77 13.51
CA ALA A 75 8.91 -2.78 14.38
C ALA A 75 7.72 -3.41 15.11
N VAL A 76 7.46 -2.90 16.31
CA VAL A 76 6.33 -3.31 17.18
C VAL A 76 5.69 -2.05 17.73
N SER A 77 4.35 -1.99 17.75
CA SER A 77 3.63 -0.93 18.44
C SER A 77 3.41 -1.26 19.91
N GLU A 78 3.04 -0.26 20.67
CA GLU A 78 2.52 -0.47 22.03
C GLU A 78 1.18 -1.20 21.99
N ASP A 79 0.83 -1.86 23.12
CA ASP A 79 -0.53 -2.36 23.38
C ASP A 79 -1.45 -1.19 23.70
N ALA A 80 -2.30 -0.81 22.77
CA ALA A 80 -3.16 0.36 22.92
C ALA A 80 -4.47 0.20 22.14
N ARG A 81 -5.36 1.16 22.32
CA ARG A 81 -6.56 1.31 21.46
C ARG A 81 -6.24 2.01 20.14
N SER A 82 -5.18 2.78 20.13
CA SER A 82 -4.67 3.45 18.94
C SER A 82 -3.17 3.59 19.10
N ALA A 83 -2.43 3.07 18.15
CA ALA A 83 -0.97 3.21 18.09
C ALA A 83 -0.49 3.04 16.65
N GLY A 84 0.75 3.41 16.43
CA GLY A 84 1.40 3.27 15.15
C GLY A 84 2.90 3.24 15.28
N PHE A 85 3.54 2.97 14.18
CA PHE A 85 4.99 3.11 14.06
C PHE A 85 5.35 3.57 12.65
N ARG A 86 6.52 4.15 12.56
CA ARG A 86 7.12 4.59 11.32
C ARG A 86 8.48 3.93 11.17
N ARG A 87 8.73 3.29 10.03
CA ARG A 87 9.97 2.56 9.79
C ARG A 87 10.50 2.80 8.39
N MET A 88 11.80 3.14 8.32
CA MET A 88 12.53 3.19 7.06
C MET A 88 12.92 1.79 6.64
N MET A 89 12.56 1.42 5.42
CA MET A 89 12.87 0.13 4.81
C MET A 89 14.04 0.29 3.86
N ASP A 90 15.13 -0.41 4.14
CA ASP A 90 16.37 -0.36 3.36
C ASP A 90 16.52 -1.59 2.44
N THR A 91 15.58 -2.54 2.54
CA THR A 91 15.62 -3.78 1.77
C THR A 91 14.32 -3.97 0.98
N ARG A 92 14.46 -4.31 -0.31
CA ARG A 92 13.32 -4.68 -1.15
C ARG A 92 12.81 -6.06 -0.74
N GLY A 93 11.50 -6.27 -0.80
CA GLY A 93 10.94 -7.57 -0.46
C GLY A 93 9.47 -7.53 -0.12
N GLN A 94 8.98 -8.69 0.31
CA GLN A 94 7.63 -8.85 0.82
C GLN A 94 7.63 -8.80 2.34
N TYR A 95 6.69 -8.05 2.88
CA TYR A 95 6.51 -7.82 4.30
C TYR A 95 5.06 -8.06 4.70
N ALA A 96 4.82 -8.22 5.98
CA ALA A 96 3.49 -8.33 6.55
C ALA A 96 3.37 -7.41 7.77
N VAL A 97 2.27 -6.68 7.84
CA VAL A 97 1.80 -6.04 9.07
C VAL A 97 0.84 -7.00 9.73
N VAL A 98 1.08 -7.35 10.99
CA VAL A 98 0.26 -8.27 11.77
C VAL A 98 -0.37 -7.50 12.92
N VAL A 99 -1.70 -7.50 12.99
CA VAL A 99 -2.45 -6.90 14.12
C VAL A 99 -2.95 -8.02 15.00
N ILE A 100 -2.64 -7.96 16.30
CA ILE A 100 -2.84 -9.06 17.25
C ILE A 100 -3.72 -8.59 18.39
N ASN A 101 -4.80 -9.33 18.66
CA ASN A 101 -5.58 -9.19 19.88
C ASN A 101 -5.12 -10.24 20.87
N LYS A 102 -4.74 -9.83 22.08
CA LYS A 102 -4.23 -10.74 23.10
C LYS A 102 -5.28 -11.78 23.55
N ARG A 103 -4.79 -12.93 23.96
CA ARG A 103 -5.65 -13.94 24.61
C ARG A 103 -6.25 -13.37 25.89
N GLY A 104 -7.56 -13.50 26.06
CA GLY A 104 -8.28 -12.97 27.24
C GLY A 104 -8.70 -11.51 27.11
N ALA A 105 -8.29 -10.78 26.08
CA ALA A 105 -8.83 -9.46 25.78
C ALA A 105 -10.24 -9.58 25.16
N PRO A 106 -11.12 -8.58 25.29
CA PRO A 106 -12.41 -8.59 24.61
C PRO A 106 -12.26 -8.51 23.08
N PRO A 107 -13.29 -8.90 22.31
CA PRO A 107 -13.28 -8.73 20.88
C PRO A 107 -13.23 -7.24 20.49
N ALA A 108 -12.54 -6.92 19.42
CA ALA A 108 -12.37 -5.55 18.92
C ALA A 108 -12.69 -5.44 17.43
N MET A 109 -13.21 -4.28 17.03
CA MET A 109 -13.23 -3.84 15.64
C MET A 109 -12.06 -2.89 15.44
N VAL A 110 -11.16 -3.22 14.52
CA VAL A 110 -9.91 -2.48 14.27
C VAL A 110 -9.92 -1.93 12.87
N SER A 111 -9.54 -0.66 12.74
CA SER A 111 -9.17 -0.04 11.46
C SER A 111 -7.65 -0.02 11.37
N LEU A 112 -7.11 -0.35 10.21
CA LEU A 112 -5.68 -0.32 9.93
C LEU A 112 -5.44 0.57 8.72
N GLU A 113 -4.47 1.45 8.86
CA GLU A 113 -3.94 2.26 7.78
C GLU A 113 -2.46 1.93 7.59
N VAL A 114 -2.08 1.57 6.37
CA VAL A 114 -0.68 1.35 6.00
C VAL A 114 -0.37 2.26 4.84
N ARG A 115 0.57 3.17 5.05
CA ARG A 115 1.10 4.07 4.02
C ARG A 115 2.53 3.68 3.70
N THR A 116 2.84 3.63 2.43
CA THR A 116 4.20 3.42 1.94
C THR A 116 4.59 4.64 1.13
N ASP A 117 5.30 5.56 1.77
CA ASP A 117 5.77 6.74 1.07
C ASP A 117 7.15 6.47 0.48
N LEU A 118 7.26 6.70 -0.80
CA LEU A 118 8.55 6.82 -1.46
C LEU A 118 9.25 8.01 -0.81
N ASN A 119 10.26 7.70 -0.01
CA ASN A 119 11.15 8.60 0.75
C ASN A 119 10.83 10.10 0.57
N PRO A 120 10.31 10.80 1.60
CA PRO A 120 10.09 12.24 1.54
C PRO A 120 11.39 13.04 1.33
N ASN A 121 12.56 12.44 1.59
CA ASN A 121 13.89 13.01 1.32
C ASN A 121 14.54 12.47 0.03
N ALA A 122 14.01 11.41 -0.60
CA ALA A 122 14.18 11.36 -2.01
C ALA A 122 13.45 12.62 -2.49
N ASP A 123 14.19 13.65 -2.79
CA ASP A 123 13.81 14.56 -3.86
C ASP A 123 13.46 13.69 -5.08
N VAL A 124 12.31 13.03 -5.00
CA VAL A 124 11.42 12.96 -6.11
C VAL A 124 10.89 14.41 -6.21
N VAL A 125 11.78 15.28 -6.50
CA VAL A 125 11.73 15.97 -7.74
C VAL A 125 11.32 14.83 -8.66
N ALA A 126 10.00 14.58 -8.79
CA ALA A 126 9.46 14.08 -10.03
C ALA A 126 10.28 14.90 -11.00
N LYS A 127 11.32 14.28 -11.57
CA LYS A 127 12.28 14.95 -12.43
C LYS A 127 11.40 15.39 -13.55
N MET A 128 10.76 16.53 -13.27
CA MET A 128 9.80 17.11 -14.18
C MET A 128 10.63 17.20 -15.40
N LEU A 129 10.31 16.40 -16.40
CA LEU A 129 11.00 16.43 -17.68
C LEU A 129 11.32 17.90 -17.91
N PRO A 130 12.59 18.25 -18.17
CA PRO A 130 12.99 19.63 -18.37
C PRO A 130 11.92 20.28 -19.22
N PRO A 131 11.48 21.51 -18.94
CA PRO A 131 10.34 22.14 -19.60
C PRO A 131 10.40 21.99 -21.13
N GLU A 132 11.59 21.94 -21.69
CA GLU A 132 11.87 21.63 -23.10
C GLU A 132 11.37 20.24 -23.53
N ARG A 133 11.55 19.21 -22.71
CA ARG A 133 11.06 17.86 -23.05
C ARG A 133 9.54 17.73 -22.87
N ARG A 134 8.95 18.48 -21.96
CA ARG A 134 7.48 18.58 -21.86
C ARG A 134 6.87 19.18 -23.11
N LEU A 135 7.43 20.28 -23.62
CA LEU A 135 7.00 20.91 -24.87
C LEU A 135 7.11 19.93 -26.04
N VAL A 136 8.22 19.20 -26.15
CA VAL A 136 8.41 18.23 -27.22
C VAL A 136 7.36 17.11 -27.17
N VAL A 137 7.06 16.56 -26.01
CA VAL A 137 6.03 15.51 -25.85
C VAL A 137 4.65 16.06 -26.21
N ILE A 138 4.31 17.28 -25.76
CA ILE A 138 3.03 17.93 -26.10
C ILE A 138 2.94 18.17 -27.60
N LEU A 139 3.97 18.72 -28.24
CA LEU A 139 4.00 18.97 -29.67
C LEU A 139 3.86 17.69 -30.50
N ILE A 140 4.56 16.62 -30.11
CA ILE A 140 4.44 15.31 -30.78
C ILE A 140 3.02 14.76 -30.63
N SER A 141 2.42 14.84 -29.43
CA SER A 141 1.05 14.38 -29.19
C SER A 141 0.03 15.15 -30.01
N PHE A 142 0.15 16.48 -30.07
CA PHE A 142 -0.68 17.32 -30.91
C PHE A 142 -0.47 17.04 -32.40
N GLY A 143 0.78 16.85 -32.83
CA GLY A 143 1.12 16.51 -34.23
C GLY A 143 0.44 15.22 -34.68
N ILE A 144 0.52 14.15 -33.89
CA ILE A 144 -0.13 12.87 -34.17
C ILE A 144 -1.66 13.05 -34.22
N PHE A 145 -2.22 13.79 -33.28
CA PHE A 145 -3.66 14.05 -33.23
C PHE A 145 -4.14 14.77 -34.49
N PHE A 146 -3.48 15.84 -34.92
CA PHE A 146 -3.85 16.59 -36.10
C PHE A 146 -3.71 15.77 -37.40
N ILE A 147 -2.66 14.96 -37.54
CA ILE A 147 -2.49 14.06 -38.68
C ILE A 147 -3.65 13.07 -38.75
N THR A 148 -4.01 12.48 -37.59
CA THR A 148 -5.11 11.50 -37.53
C THR A 148 -6.45 12.10 -37.90
N VAL A 149 -6.78 13.30 -37.36
CA VAL A 149 -8.01 14.00 -37.63
C VAL A 149 -8.09 14.42 -39.09
N THR A 150 -7.01 14.97 -39.67
CA THR A 150 -6.93 15.38 -41.06
C THR A 150 -7.13 14.19 -42.00
N TRP A 151 -6.43 13.06 -41.72
CA TRP A 151 -6.59 11.84 -42.51
C TRP A 151 -8.01 11.27 -42.45
N ALA A 152 -8.62 11.23 -41.25
CA ALA A 152 -10.02 10.82 -41.10
C ALA A 152 -10.99 11.74 -41.84
N GLY A 153 -10.77 13.06 -41.79
CA GLY A 153 -11.55 14.04 -42.51
C GLY A 153 -11.48 13.88 -44.05
N PHE A 154 -10.28 13.66 -44.58
CA PHE A 154 -10.11 13.37 -46.02
C PHE A 154 -10.80 12.09 -46.44
N LYS A 155 -10.77 11.04 -45.63
CA LYS A 155 -11.46 9.79 -45.91
C LYS A 155 -12.98 9.95 -45.94
N LEU A 156 -13.52 10.76 -45.02
CA LEU A 156 -14.94 11.04 -44.92
C LEU A 156 -15.43 11.85 -46.15
N ILE A 157 -14.69 12.89 -46.56
CA ILE A 157 -15.03 13.71 -47.73
C ILE A 157 -15.00 12.87 -49.03
N ARG A 158 -14.06 11.94 -49.17
CA ARG A 158 -14.03 11.01 -50.31
C ARG A 158 -15.23 10.06 -50.32
N ALA A 159 -15.71 9.60 -49.17
CA ALA A 159 -16.84 8.69 -49.07
C ALA A 159 -18.18 9.38 -49.40
N ILE A 160 -18.28 10.71 -49.25
CA ILE A 160 -19.49 11.48 -49.56
C ILE A 160 -19.55 11.89 -51.04
N ARG A 161 -18.39 11.85 -51.76
CA ARG A 161 -18.32 12.25 -53.17
C ARG A 161 -18.51 11.08 -54.16
N THR A 162 -18.61 9.85 -53.67
CA THR A 162 -18.99 8.66 -54.45
C THR A 162 -20.45 8.32 -54.24
#